data_0a8d2784d003e1d1f55afe4e2c621cb3
#
_entry.id   0a8d2784d003e1d1f55afe4e2c621cb3
#
_cell.length_a   1.000
_cell.length_b   1.000
_cell.length_c   1.000
_cell.angle_alpha   90.00
_cell.angle_beta   90.00
_cell.angle_gamma   90.00
#
_symmetry.space_group_name_H-M   'P 1'
#
loop_
_entity.id
_entity.type
_entity.pdbx_description
1 polymer ?
#
loop_
_entity_poly.entity_id
_entity_poly.type
_entity_poly.pdbx_seq_one_letter_code
_entity_poly.pdbx_strand_id
1 'polypeptide(L)'
;MEAKRICPYCMGELESRVSVCPHCGGVLAGRYTVGEMQSIDGEGILYRGVENVGRFRVTIKEYMPLTLSAERGTDALLRPKLGSEVLFKTTRMDFADLYRSIQRITPANGLEAVLDVFEENNTVYAVMENPGGIPLQQWLDERPSPVSAETARNMLQPVFDGVAAMHQVGLVHRGICPEN
;
A
#
# COMPACT_ATOMS: atom_id res chain seq x y z
N MET A 1 -6.94 -12.49 26.63
CA MET A 1 -5.61 -11.86 26.45
C MET A 1 -5.75 -10.95 25.25
N GLU A 2 -5.68 -9.63 25.42
CA GLU A 2 -5.72 -8.70 24.30
C GLU A 2 -4.44 -8.90 23.47
N ALA A 3 -4.59 -9.02 22.16
CA ALA A 3 -3.46 -9.22 21.27
C ALA A 3 -2.60 -7.94 21.27
N LYS A 4 -1.38 -8.04 21.75
CA LYS A 4 -0.40 -6.96 21.63
C LYS A 4 -0.11 -6.73 20.14
N ARG A 5 -0.15 -5.47 19.72
CA ARG A 5 0.30 -5.07 18.38
C ARG A 5 1.75 -4.63 18.45
N ILE A 6 2.46 -4.76 17.36
CA ILE A 6 3.82 -4.23 17.21
C ILE A 6 3.72 -2.97 16.34
N CYS A 7 4.37 -1.90 16.78
CA CYS A 7 4.50 -0.72 15.95
C CYS A 7 5.29 -1.06 14.69
N PRO A 8 4.71 -0.91 13.50
CA PRO A 8 5.43 -1.21 12.27
C PRO A 8 6.64 -0.28 12.04
N TYR A 9 6.72 0.77 12.79
CA TYR A 9 7.69 1.85 12.65
C TYR A 9 8.95 1.66 13.49
N CYS A 10 8.78 1.39 14.78
CA CYS A 10 9.90 1.25 15.72
C CYS A 10 9.98 -0.15 16.34
N MET A 11 9.13 -1.07 15.90
CA MET A 11 8.99 -2.44 16.43
C MET A 11 8.67 -2.51 17.94
N GLY A 12 8.31 -1.39 18.56
CA GLY A 12 7.86 -1.33 19.95
C GLY A 12 6.48 -1.96 20.13
N GLU A 13 6.27 -2.63 21.26
CA GLU A 13 4.95 -3.17 21.60
C GLU A 13 3.94 -2.05 21.84
N LEU A 14 2.74 -2.22 21.30
CA LEU A 14 1.61 -1.31 21.43
C LEU A 14 0.46 -1.98 22.17
N GLU A 15 -0.21 -1.23 23.03
CA GLU A 15 -1.52 -1.64 23.51
C GLU A 15 -2.56 -1.59 22.38
N SER A 16 -3.51 -2.50 22.38
CA SER A 16 -4.50 -2.68 21.30
C SER A 16 -5.32 -1.44 20.94
N ARG A 17 -5.41 -0.46 21.85
CA ARG A 17 -6.22 0.77 21.71
C ARG A 17 -5.42 2.04 21.36
N VAL A 18 -4.11 1.94 21.25
CA VAL A 18 -3.26 3.12 21.00
C VAL A 18 -3.24 3.39 19.48
N SER A 19 -3.71 4.57 19.08
CA SER A 19 -3.74 5.03 17.69
C SER A 19 -2.40 5.62 17.22
N VAL A 20 -1.60 6.11 18.16
CA VAL A 20 -0.27 6.68 17.90
C VAL A 20 0.74 5.95 18.78
N CYS A 21 1.84 5.51 18.21
CA CYS A 21 2.88 4.82 18.95
C CYS A 21 3.51 5.77 19.99
N PRO A 22 3.49 5.41 21.29
CA PRO A 22 4.10 6.25 22.33
C PRO A 22 5.62 6.32 22.25
N HIS A 23 6.27 5.40 21.53
CA HIS A 23 7.72 5.31 21.42
C HIS A 23 8.29 6.18 20.29
N CYS A 24 7.59 6.25 19.13
CA CYS A 24 8.12 6.94 17.94
C CYS A 24 7.14 7.97 17.36
N GLY A 25 5.95 8.12 17.93
CA GLY A 25 4.91 9.00 17.39
C GLY A 25 4.15 8.43 16.18
N GLY A 26 4.67 7.40 15.50
CA GLY A 26 4.00 6.66 14.40
C GLY A 26 3.50 7.52 13.24
N VAL A 27 4.07 8.71 13.05
CA VAL A 27 3.63 9.66 12.00
C VAL A 27 4.69 9.71 10.90
N LEU A 28 4.28 9.39 9.68
CA LEU A 28 5.08 9.49 8.47
C LEU A 28 4.97 10.88 7.86
N ALA A 29 6.09 11.44 7.40
CA ALA A 29 6.19 12.76 6.77
C ALA A 29 5.47 13.87 7.56
N GLY A 30 5.33 13.72 8.88
CA GLY A 30 4.57 14.63 9.73
C GLY A 30 3.06 14.67 9.44
N ARG A 31 2.57 13.83 8.53
CA ARG A 31 1.22 13.95 7.97
C ARG A 31 0.36 12.69 8.07
N TYR A 32 0.94 11.50 8.03
CA TYR A 32 0.19 10.26 7.97
C TYR A 32 0.42 9.42 9.22
N THR A 33 -0.65 9.02 9.89
CA THR A 33 -0.57 8.04 10.98
C THR A 33 -0.71 6.63 10.41
N VAL A 34 0.29 5.79 10.66
CA VAL A 34 0.29 4.38 10.26
C VAL A 34 -0.56 3.58 11.25
N GLY A 35 -1.51 2.84 10.72
CA GLY A 35 -2.39 1.97 11.48
C GLY A 35 -2.02 0.49 11.35
N GLU A 36 -3.03 -0.35 11.24
CA GLU A 36 -2.90 -1.81 11.17
C GLU A 36 -2.31 -2.27 9.84
N MET A 37 -1.39 -3.23 9.91
CA MET A 37 -0.92 -3.95 8.73
C MET A 37 -2.06 -4.79 8.14
N GLN A 38 -2.28 -4.65 6.84
CA GLN A 38 -3.31 -5.38 6.09
C GLN A 38 -2.75 -6.62 5.39
N SER A 39 -1.66 -6.45 4.70
CA SER A 39 -1.03 -7.53 3.93
C SER A 39 0.46 -7.29 3.72
N ILE A 40 1.15 -8.36 3.35
CA ILE A 40 2.54 -8.36 2.92
C ILE A 40 2.59 -9.03 1.56
N ASP A 41 3.30 -8.43 0.62
CA ASP A 41 3.56 -9.00 -0.70
C ASP A 41 5.06 -9.02 -1.03
N GLY A 42 5.41 -9.36 -2.28
CA GLY A 42 6.81 -9.43 -2.71
C GLY A 42 7.55 -8.10 -2.72
N GLU A 43 6.83 -6.98 -2.75
CA GLU A 43 7.41 -5.63 -2.79
C GLU A 43 7.46 -4.97 -1.42
N GLY A 44 6.53 -5.34 -0.51
CA GLY A 44 6.48 -4.69 0.78
C GLY A 44 5.25 -4.94 1.61
N ILE A 45 4.89 -3.97 2.40
CA ILE A 45 3.83 -4.06 3.40
C ILE A 45 2.76 -3.01 3.11
N LEU A 46 1.51 -3.43 3.21
CA LEU A 46 0.33 -2.57 3.09
C LEU A 46 -0.26 -2.29 4.47
N TYR A 47 -0.48 -1.02 4.78
CA TYR A 47 -1.07 -0.58 6.03
C TYR A 47 -2.36 0.21 5.78
N ARG A 48 -3.28 0.13 6.74
CA ARG A 48 -4.29 1.17 6.92
C ARG A 48 -3.64 2.39 7.53
N GLY A 49 -4.07 3.58 7.11
CA GLY A 49 -3.58 4.82 7.66
C GLY A 49 -4.66 5.89 7.71
N VAL A 50 -4.28 7.01 8.30
CA VAL A 50 -5.10 8.23 8.37
C VAL A 50 -4.24 9.42 7.98
N GLU A 51 -4.74 10.24 7.07
CA GLU A 51 -4.20 11.56 6.81
C GLU A 51 -4.66 12.50 7.96
N ASN A 52 -3.71 13.13 8.65
CA ASN A 52 -3.97 13.76 9.94
C ASN A 52 -4.69 15.11 9.85
N VAL A 53 -4.53 15.84 8.74
CA VAL A 53 -5.12 17.16 8.53
C VAL A 53 -6.58 17.04 8.11
N GLY A 54 -6.84 16.31 7.02
CA GLY A 54 -8.18 16.06 6.49
C GLY A 54 -8.94 14.97 7.23
N ARG A 55 -8.26 14.18 8.07
CA ARG A 55 -8.83 13.05 8.84
C ARG A 55 -9.54 12.00 8.00
N PHE A 56 -9.05 11.75 6.80
CA PHE A 56 -9.60 10.70 5.94
C PHE A 56 -8.71 9.47 5.93
N ARG A 57 -9.31 8.34 5.58
CA ARG A 57 -8.62 7.05 5.51
C ARG A 57 -7.74 7.00 4.27
N VAL A 58 -6.56 6.43 4.46
CA VAL A 58 -5.60 6.17 3.37
C VAL A 58 -5.11 4.73 3.47
N THR A 59 -4.62 4.22 2.35
CA THR A 59 -3.82 3.01 2.28
C THR A 59 -2.37 3.43 2.09
N ILE A 60 -1.45 2.89 2.90
CA ILE A 60 -0.02 3.21 2.84
C ILE A 60 0.73 1.95 2.45
N LYS A 61 1.40 1.96 1.30
CA LYS A 61 2.29 0.88 0.88
C LYS A 61 3.73 1.29 1.16
N GLU A 62 4.42 0.48 1.95
CA GLU A 62 5.83 0.63 2.27
C GLU A 62 6.66 -0.32 1.43
N TYR A 63 7.67 0.17 0.73
CA TYR A 63 8.67 -0.68 0.09
C TYR A 63 9.50 -1.41 1.17
N MET A 64 9.27 -2.69 1.34
CA MET A 64 9.98 -3.54 2.29
C MET A 64 10.03 -5.00 1.79
N PRO A 65 10.74 -5.29 0.69
CA PRO A 65 10.83 -6.65 0.16
C PRO A 65 11.59 -7.55 1.15
N LEU A 66 10.92 -8.53 1.72
CA LEU A 66 11.48 -9.43 2.73
C LEU A 66 12.67 -10.24 2.23
N THR A 67 12.81 -10.41 0.92
CA THR A 67 13.95 -11.08 0.31
C THR A 67 15.23 -10.25 0.37
N LEU A 68 15.13 -8.92 0.33
CA LEU A 68 16.25 -7.98 0.27
C LEU A 68 16.46 -7.19 1.56
N SER A 69 15.42 -7.09 2.39
CA SER A 69 15.44 -6.29 3.61
C SER A 69 15.82 -7.14 4.81
N ALA A 70 16.66 -6.59 5.67
CA ALA A 70 16.85 -7.06 7.03
C ALA A 70 15.72 -6.56 7.93
N GLU A 71 15.73 -6.99 9.19
CA GLU A 71 14.81 -6.46 10.19
C GLU A 71 15.05 -4.97 10.41
N ARG A 72 13.96 -4.24 10.68
CA ARG A 72 14.01 -2.83 11.03
C ARG A 72 14.60 -2.67 12.43
N GLY A 73 15.57 -1.78 12.55
CA GLY A 73 16.17 -1.45 13.84
C GLY A 73 15.27 -0.56 14.72
N THR A 74 15.68 -0.37 15.97
CA THR A 74 15.00 0.53 16.93
C THR A 74 15.02 2.01 16.50
N ASP A 75 15.87 2.35 15.54
CA ASP A 75 15.98 3.68 14.91
C ASP A 75 14.98 3.86 13.75
N ALA A 76 14.08 2.91 13.55
CA ALA A 76 13.09 2.84 12.48
C ALA A 76 13.68 2.69 11.06
N LEU A 77 15.01 2.71 10.89
CA LEU A 77 15.64 2.61 9.57
C LEU A 77 15.56 1.18 9.03
N LEU A 78 15.07 1.05 7.81
CA LEU A 78 15.12 -0.19 7.06
C LEU A 78 16.52 -0.38 6.47
N ARG A 79 17.10 -1.57 6.68
CA ARG A 79 18.43 -1.92 6.18
C ARG A 79 18.33 -3.05 5.17
N PRO A 80 19.12 -3.00 4.09
CA PRO A 80 19.26 -4.15 3.19
C PRO A 80 19.97 -5.30 3.90
N LYS A 81 19.72 -6.52 3.48
CA LYS A 81 20.54 -7.67 3.83
C LYS A 81 21.93 -7.52 3.27
N LEU A 82 22.91 -8.09 3.95
CA LEU A 82 24.31 -8.09 3.49
C LEU A 82 24.41 -8.65 2.07
N GLY A 83 25.05 -7.89 1.18
CA GLY A 83 25.20 -8.22 -0.24
C GLY A 83 23.99 -7.89 -1.12
N SER A 84 22.91 -7.33 -0.54
CA SER A 84 21.70 -6.91 -1.30
C SER A 84 21.60 -5.40 -1.47
N GLU A 85 22.59 -4.63 -1.06
CA GLU A 85 22.53 -3.17 -0.95
C GLU A 85 22.23 -2.48 -2.30
N VAL A 86 22.91 -2.92 -3.36
CA VAL A 86 22.73 -2.36 -4.70
C VAL A 86 21.33 -2.67 -5.24
N LEU A 87 20.91 -3.94 -5.14
CA LEU A 87 19.61 -4.37 -5.62
C LEU A 87 18.49 -3.70 -4.83
N PHE A 88 18.62 -3.64 -3.50
CA PHE A 88 17.66 -2.94 -2.64
C PHE A 88 17.52 -1.47 -3.03
N LYS A 89 18.63 -0.77 -3.27
CA LYS A 89 18.61 0.63 -3.70
C LYS A 89 17.93 0.79 -5.06
N THR A 90 18.28 -0.05 -6.03
CA THR A 90 17.69 0.02 -7.39
C THR A 90 16.19 -0.23 -7.36
N THR A 91 15.76 -1.34 -6.75
CA THR A 91 14.33 -1.69 -6.70
C THR A 91 13.51 -0.74 -5.83
N ARG A 92 14.12 -0.08 -4.82
CA ARG A 92 13.50 1.01 -4.08
C ARG A 92 13.24 2.23 -4.96
N MET A 93 14.18 2.58 -5.85
CA MET A 93 13.99 3.66 -6.82
C MET A 93 12.91 3.29 -7.84
N ASP A 94 12.93 2.06 -8.35
CA ASP A 94 11.91 1.56 -9.29
C ASP A 94 10.50 1.63 -8.67
N PHE A 95 10.37 1.27 -7.39
CA PHE A 95 9.12 1.40 -6.65
C PHE A 95 8.65 2.86 -6.56
N ALA A 96 9.55 3.79 -6.21
CA ALA A 96 9.23 5.21 -6.15
C ALA A 96 8.76 5.74 -7.51
N ASP A 97 9.47 5.40 -8.58
CA ASP A 97 9.18 5.86 -9.93
C ASP A 97 7.87 5.26 -10.47
N LEU A 98 7.56 4.01 -10.13
CA LEU A 98 6.29 3.37 -10.44
C LEU A 98 5.13 4.16 -9.82
N TYR A 99 5.14 4.40 -8.51
CA TYR A 99 4.04 5.09 -7.84
C TYR A 99 3.95 6.56 -8.21
N ARG A 100 5.06 7.25 -8.48
CA ARG A 100 5.05 8.61 -9.04
C ARG A 100 4.46 8.65 -10.45
N SER A 101 4.67 7.60 -11.24
CA SER A 101 4.07 7.49 -12.58
C SER A 101 2.57 7.25 -12.49
N ILE A 102 2.10 6.39 -11.57
CA ILE A 102 0.68 6.20 -11.29
C ILE A 102 0.05 7.50 -10.77
N GLN A 103 0.73 8.22 -9.88
CA GLN A 103 0.26 9.52 -9.36
C GLN A 103 -0.05 10.54 -10.46
N ARG A 104 0.72 10.54 -11.54
CA ARG A 104 0.54 11.47 -12.66
C ARG A 104 -0.70 11.17 -13.52
N ILE A 105 -1.14 9.92 -13.56
CA ILE A 105 -2.32 9.48 -14.32
C ILE A 105 -3.57 9.37 -13.46
N THR A 106 -3.46 9.52 -12.14
CA THR A 106 -4.61 9.53 -11.25
C THR A 106 -5.05 10.97 -10.93
N PRO A 107 -6.35 11.23 -10.68
CA PRO A 107 -7.42 10.24 -10.67
C PRO A 107 -7.79 9.78 -12.08
N ALA A 108 -7.75 8.47 -12.31
CA ALA A 108 -8.26 7.83 -13.52
C ALA A 108 -9.32 6.81 -13.11
N ASN A 109 -10.37 6.66 -13.93
CA ASN A 109 -11.41 5.70 -13.65
C ASN A 109 -10.82 4.29 -13.49
N GLY A 110 -11.16 3.61 -12.39
CA GLY A 110 -10.68 2.26 -12.10
C GLY A 110 -9.28 2.14 -11.48
N LEU A 111 -8.63 3.27 -11.16
CA LEU A 111 -7.37 3.28 -10.41
C LEU A 111 -7.56 4.02 -9.08
N GLU A 112 -7.02 3.47 -8.00
CA GLU A 112 -6.90 4.20 -6.74
C GLU A 112 -5.96 5.39 -6.91
N ALA A 113 -6.37 6.57 -6.44
CA ALA A 113 -5.53 7.75 -6.55
C ALA A 113 -4.31 7.64 -5.62
N VAL A 114 -3.12 7.81 -6.18
CA VAL A 114 -1.89 7.97 -5.40
C VAL A 114 -1.79 9.42 -4.96
N LEU A 115 -1.93 9.63 -3.66
CA LEU A 115 -1.96 10.96 -3.04
C LEU A 115 -0.56 11.52 -2.79
N ASP A 116 0.37 10.64 -2.38
CA ASP A 116 1.73 11.03 -2.02
C ASP A 116 2.72 9.90 -2.23
N VAL A 117 3.98 10.26 -2.55
CA VAL A 117 5.11 9.33 -2.63
C VAL A 117 6.33 10.01 -2.03
N PHE A 118 6.85 9.49 -0.94
CA PHE A 118 7.97 10.09 -0.23
C PHE A 118 8.95 9.05 0.31
N GLU A 119 10.15 9.52 0.63
CA GLU A 119 11.22 8.73 1.21
C GLU A 119 11.40 9.09 2.69
N GLU A 120 11.35 8.07 3.55
CA GLU A 120 11.63 8.18 4.98
C GLU A 120 12.13 6.83 5.48
N ASN A 121 12.86 6.78 6.59
CA ASN A 121 13.36 5.54 7.22
C ASN A 121 14.17 4.62 6.29
N ASN A 122 14.88 5.18 5.32
CA ASN A 122 15.61 4.45 4.28
C ASN A 122 14.72 3.54 3.41
N THR A 123 13.44 3.87 3.29
CA THR A 123 12.50 3.22 2.40
C THR A 123 11.63 4.25 1.66
N VAL A 124 10.65 3.78 0.89
CA VAL A 124 9.69 4.60 0.16
C VAL A 124 8.29 4.22 0.60
N TYR A 125 7.46 5.23 0.78
CA TYR A 125 6.04 5.07 1.06
C TYR A 125 5.23 5.65 -0.09
N ALA A 126 4.23 4.89 -0.54
CA ALA A 126 3.18 5.36 -1.44
C ALA A 126 1.88 5.43 -0.66
N VAL A 127 1.26 6.59 -0.64
CA VAL A 127 -0.03 6.82 0.04
C VAL A 127 -1.12 6.90 -1.02
N MET A 128 -2.14 6.08 -0.87
CA MET A 128 -3.26 5.96 -1.80
C MET A 128 -4.57 6.29 -1.08
N GLU A 129 -5.56 6.74 -1.83
CA GLU A 129 -6.93 6.80 -1.34
C GLU A 129 -7.37 5.42 -0.84
N ASN A 130 -8.25 5.44 0.16
CA ASN A 130 -8.94 4.23 0.59
C ASN A 130 -10.45 4.46 0.48
N PRO A 131 -11.04 4.22 -0.71
CA PRO A 131 -12.47 4.43 -0.91
C PRO A 131 -13.33 3.43 -0.13
N GLY A 132 -12.73 2.44 0.48
CA GLY A 132 -13.42 1.29 1.05
C GLY A 132 -13.85 0.30 -0.05
N GLY A 133 -14.52 -0.73 0.36
CA GLY A 133 -14.97 -1.78 -0.54
C GLY A 133 -14.49 -3.16 -0.13
N ILE A 134 -14.83 -4.14 -0.92
CA ILE A 134 -14.42 -5.54 -0.77
C ILE A 134 -13.83 -6.03 -2.10
N PRO A 135 -12.90 -7.01 -2.07
CA PRO A 135 -12.41 -7.64 -3.28
C PRO A 135 -13.55 -8.24 -4.12
N LEU A 136 -13.35 -8.22 -5.44
CA LEU A 136 -14.37 -8.79 -6.35
C LEU A 136 -14.65 -10.27 -6.05
N GLN A 137 -13.62 -11.04 -5.66
CA GLN A 137 -13.79 -12.45 -5.27
C GLN A 137 -14.76 -12.57 -4.09
N GLN A 138 -14.57 -11.81 -3.02
CA GLN A 138 -15.48 -11.82 -1.87
C GLN A 138 -16.91 -11.46 -2.28
N TRP A 139 -17.08 -10.44 -3.11
CA TRP A 139 -18.38 -10.05 -3.62
C TRP A 139 -19.04 -11.16 -4.46
N LEU A 140 -18.27 -11.91 -5.25
CA LEU A 140 -18.76 -13.05 -6.03
C LEU A 140 -19.18 -14.21 -5.13
N ASP A 141 -18.39 -14.52 -4.10
CA ASP A 141 -18.64 -15.61 -3.15
C ASP A 141 -19.91 -15.40 -2.32
N GLU A 142 -20.23 -14.14 -2.02
CA GLU A 142 -21.42 -13.76 -1.27
C GLU A 142 -22.73 -13.77 -2.11
N ARG A 143 -22.63 -14.02 -3.42
CA ARG A 143 -23.80 -13.97 -4.33
C ARG A 143 -24.44 -15.34 -4.53
N PRO A 144 -25.79 -15.39 -4.46
CA PRO A 144 -26.52 -16.65 -4.70
C PRO A 144 -26.64 -17.03 -6.18
N SER A 145 -26.31 -16.12 -7.11
CA SER A 145 -26.56 -16.32 -8.54
C SER A 145 -25.40 -15.83 -9.40
N PRO A 146 -25.14 -16.47 -10.54
CA PRO A 146 -24.12 -16.01 -11.51
C PRO A 146 -24.41 -14.59 -12.00
N VAL A 147 -23.32 -13.89 -12.35
CA VAL A 147 -23.38 -12.54 -12.92
C VAL A 147 -23.65 -12.65 -14.43
N SER A 148 -24.56 -11.83 -14.97
CA SER A 148 -24.77 -11.76 -16.42
C SER A 148 -23.54 -11.15 -17.12
N ALA A 149 -23.34 -11.49 -18.39
CA ALA A 149 -22.24 -10.94 -19.19
C ALA A 149 -22.31 -9.40 -19.29
N GLU A 150 -23.49 -8.83 -19.35
CA GLU A 150 -23.71 -7.39 -19.36
C GLU A 150 -23.30 -6.75 -18.03
N THR A 151 -23.73 -7.32 -16.91
CA THR A 151 -23.34 -6.86 -15.57
C THR A 151 -21.83 -6.95 -15.38
N ALA A 152 -21.23 -8.08 -15.76
CA ALA A 152 -19.78 -8.26 -15.67
C ALA A 152 -19.02 -7.21 -16.51
N ARG A 153 -19.47 -6.94 -17.73
CA ARG A 153 -18.86 -5.89 -18.58
C ARG A 153 -18.94 -4.53 -17.93
N ASN A 154 -20.10 -4.14 -17.43
CA ASN A 154 -20.28 -2.82 -16.79
C ASN A 154 -19.45 -2.67 -15.53
N MET A 155 -19.32 -3.73 -14.73
CA MET A 155 -18.47 -3.73 -13.53
C MET A 155 -16.98 -3.64 -13.86
N LEU A 156 -16.53 -4.30 -14.92
CA LEU A 156 -15.12 -4.33 -15.31
C LEU A 156 -14.70 -3.16 -16.20
N GLN A 157 -15.64 -2.36 -16.71
CA GLN A 157 -15.31 -1.22 -17.56
C GLN A 157 -14.31 -0.26 -16.89
N PRO A 158 -14.47 0.14 -15.62
CA PRO A 158 -13.47 0.97 -14.95
C PRO A 158 -12.08 0.32 -14.88
N VAL A 159 -12.02 -1.00 -14.72
CA VAL A 159 -10.72 -1.72 -14.72
C VAL A 159 -10.05 -1.63 -16.09
N PHE A 160 -10.82 -1.79 -17.18
CA PHE A 160 -10.27 -1.64 -18.54
C PHE A 160 -9.79 -0.21 -18.80
N ASP A 161 -10.54 0.80 -18.35
CA ASP A 161 -10.16 2.20 -18.48
C ASP A 161 -8.87 2.50 -17.70
N GLY A 162 -8.75 2.01 -16.47
CA GLY A 162 -7.55 2.15 -15.65
C GLY A 162 -6.32 1.46 -16.26
N VAL A 163 -6.49 0.23 -16.77
CA VAL A 163 -5.42 -0.49 -17.48
C VAL A 163 -4.99 0.26 -18.74
N ALA A 164 -5.94 0.80 -19.51
CA ALA A 164 -5.64 1.59 -20.69
C ALA A 164 -4.83 2.85 -20.34
N ALA A 165 -5.18 3.54 -19.26
CA ALA A 165 -4.44 4.70 -18.76
C ALA A 165 -3.00 4.33 -18.36
N MET A 166 -2.81 3.19 -17.67
CA MET A 166 -1.48 2.67 -17.35
C MET A 166 -0.65 2.37 -18.60
N HIS A 167 -1.24 1.70 -19.60
CA HIS A 167 -0.55 1.34 -20.84
C HIS A 167 -0.11 2.58 -21.64
N GLN A 168 -0.87 3.67 -21.60
CA GLN A 168 -0.49 4.94 -22.27
C GLN A 168 0.82 5.53 -21.75
N VAL A 169 1.18 5.24 -20.49
CA VAL A 169 2.44 5.68 -19.89
C VAL A 169 3.48 4.53 -19.78
N GLY A 170 3.25 3.43 -20.47
CA GLY A 170 4.18 2.30 -20.52
C GLY A 170 4.16 1.39 -19.30
N LEU A 171 3.18 1.53 -18.40
CA LEU A 171 3.02 0.67 -17.23
C LEU A 171 2.14 -0.53 -17.54
N VAL A 172 2.51 -1.70 -16.99
CA VAL A 172 1.76 -2.96 -17.10
C VAL A 172 1.47 -3.49 -15.70
N HIS A 173 0.21 -3.75 -15.38
CA HIS A 173 -0.21 -4.17 -14.03
C HIS A 173 0.30 -5.57 -13.63
N ARG A 174 0.26 -6.55 -14.54
CA ARG A 174 0.74 -7.95 -14.38
C ARG A 174 0.08 -8.80 -13.30
N GLY A 175 -0.87 -8.29 -12.53
CA GLY A 175 -1.46 -9.00 -11.39
C GLY A 175 -2.93 -8.69 -11.20
N ILE A 176 -3.70 -8.44 -12.27
CA ILE A 176 -5.15 -8.22 -12.15
C ILE A 176 -5.81 -9.57 -11.88
N CYS A 177 -6.45 -9.69 -10.74
CA CYS A 177 -7.21 -10.87 -10.33
C CYS A 177 -8.40 -10.47 -9.45
N PRO A 178 -9.39 -11.33 -9.26
CA PRO A 178 -10.59 -10.99 -8.48
C PRO A 178 -10.32 -10.75 -6.99
N GLU A 179 -9.18 -11.21 -6.47
CA GLU A 179 -8.79 -11.13 -5.06
C GLU A 179 -8.20 -9.77 -4.68
N ASN A 180 -7.80 -8.97 -5.66
CA ASN A 180 -7.19 -7.66 -5.42
C ASN A 180 -7.88 -6.50 -6.13
#